data_5491275e51603e1d321cd7dd93697169
#
_entry.id   5491275e51603e1d321cd7dd93697169
#
_cell.length_a   1.000
_cell.length_b   1.000
_cell.length_c   1.000
_cell.angle_alpha   90.00
_cell.angle_beta   90.00
_cell.angle_gamma   90.00
#
_symmetry.space_group_name_H-M   'P 1'
#
loop_
_entity.id
_entity.type
_entity.pdbx_description
1 polymer ?
#
loop_
_entity_poly.entity_id
_entity_poly.type
_entity_poly.pdbx_seq_one_letter_code
_entity_poly.pdbx_strand_id
1 'polypeptide(L)'
;MADEPRRRIAWRPWLRAIHRDAGYVAVGLTVVYALSGLAVNHISDWDPNFQSYERTVELGGPLEGDDEAIAKTVLGRLAIDEKVRDVDRTSDERLDLVLDKRTIHVNPKTGQVVDEGQRPRLLLRAANWLHLNRGKKSWTYIADAYGAALLFLALSGMFMIPGRRGLVGRGAVLVALGIAIPVVYVQASGGPERASGKARPSPSSR
;
A
#
# COMPACT_ATOMS: atom_id res chain seq x y z
N MET A 1 36.33 -58.31 -4.87
CA MET A 1 35.70 -57.25 -4.10
C MET A 1 34.80 -56.47 -5.06
N ALA A 2 33.50 -56.69 -5.00
CA ALA A 2 32.53 -55.97 -5.84
C ALA A 2 32.38 -54.55 -5.30
N ASP A 3 32.60 -53.55 -6.17
CA ASP A 3 32.45 -52.14 -5.87
C ASP A 3 30.96 -51.88 -5.67
N GLU A 4 30.52 -51.66 -4.43
CA GLU A 4 29.13 -51.28 -4.14
C GLU A 4 28.82 -49.92 -4.78
N PRO A 5 27.76 -49.83 -5.59
CA PRO A 5 27.40 -48.55 -6.22
C PRO A 5 27.01 -47.57 -5.14
N ARG A 6 27.81 -46.51 -4.93
CA ARG A 6 27.48 -45.36 -4.06
C ARG A 6 26.13 -44.85 -4.50
N ARG A 7 25.09 -45.02 -3.67
CA ARG A 7 23.77 -44.42 -3.83
C ARG A 7 23.93 -42.91 -3.90
N ARG A 8 23.94 -42.34 -5.10
CA ARG A 8 23.89 -40.90 -5.30
C ARG A 8 22.53 -40.45 -4.82
N ILE A 9 22.49 -39.68 -3.72
CA ILE A 9 21.28 -39.08 -3.21
C ILE A 9 20.71 -38.21 -4.32
N ALA A 10 19.49 -38.53 -4.77
CA ALA A 10 18.81 -37.80 -5.84
C ALA A 10 18.23 -36.48 -5.26
N TRP A 11 19.10 -35.53 -4.90
CA TRP A 11 18.75 -34.27 -4.24
C TRP A 11 17.80 -33.38 -5.06
N ARG A 12 17.89 -33.44 -6.39
CA ARG A 12 17.03 -32.62 -7.28
C ARG A 12 15.54 -32.94 -7.20
N PRO A 13 15.08 -34.19 -7.16
CA PRO A 13 13.66 -34.48 -6.91
C PRO A 13 13.14 -33.92 -5.59
N TRP A 14 13.96 -34.06 -4.53
CA TRP A 14 13.63 -33.48 -3.23
C TRP A 14 13.54 -31.96 -3.29
N LEU A 15 14.50 -31.28 -3.91
CA LEU A 15 14.50 -29.84 -4.09
C LEU A 15 13.24 -29.38 -4.84
N ARG A 16 12.86 -30.08 -5.91
CA ARG A 16 11.64 -29.79 -6.67
C ARG A 16 10.37 -29.95 -5.84
N ALA A 17 10.30 -31.01 -5.03
CA ALA A 17 9.14 -31.24 -4.16
C ALA A 17 9.00 -30.11 -3.12
N ILE A 18 10.08 -29.81 -2.40
CA ILE A 18 10.07 -28.74 -1.38
C ILE A 18 9.81 -27.37 -2.02
N HIS A 19 10.44 -27.05 -3.15
CA HIS A 19 10.21 -25.81 -3.87
C HIS A 19 8.75 -25.66 -4.30
N ARG A 20 8.15 -26.70 -4.85
CA ARG A 20 6.73 -26.71 -5.24
C ARG A 20 5.83 -26.46 -4.03
N ASP A 21 6.05 -27.19 -2.95
CA ASP A 21 5.18 -27.12 -1.77
C ASP A 21 5.33 -25.76 -1.05
N ALA A 22 6.57 -25.27 -0.92
CA ALA A 22 6.84 -23.92 -0.45
C ALA A 22 6.21 -22.83 -1.36
N GLY A 23 6.25 -23.06 -2.69
CA GLY A 23 5.61 -22.18 -3.67
C GLY A 23 4.12 -22.06 -3.47
N TYR A 24 3.41 -23.18 -3.26
CA TYR A 24 1.97 -23.15 -2.98
C TYR A 24 1.63 -22.41 -1.68
N VAL A 25 2.43 -22.59 -0.64
CA VAL A 25 2.24 -21.83 0.61
C VAL A 25 2.49 -20.33 0.41
N ALA A 26 3.51 -19.97 -0.37
CA ALA A 26 3.87 -18.57 -0.59
C ALA A 26 2.92 -17.83 -1.55
N VAL A 27 2.21 -18.52 -2.46
CA VAL A 27 1.48 -17.89 -3.56
C VAL A 27 0.45 -16.87 -3.09
N GLY A 28 -0.30 -17.15 -2.04
CA GLY A 28 -1.33 -16.24 -1.49
C GLY A 28 -0.73 -14.91 -1.03
N LEU A 29 0.34 -14.97 -0.25
CA LEU A 29 1.05 -13.77 0.20
C LEU A 29 1.72 -13.04 -0.97
N THR A 30 2.27 -13.77 -1.94
CA THR A 30 2.87 -13.19 -3.15
C THR A 30 1.86 -12.34 -3.91
N VAL A 31 0.63 -12.84 -4.12
CA VAL A 31 -0.44 -12.07 -4.79
C VAL A 31 -0.79 -10.81 -4.02
N VAL A 32 -0.98 -10.92 -2.70
CA VAL A 32 -1.31 -9.76 -1.84
C VAL A 32 -0.19 -8.72 -1.89
N TYR A 33 1.06 -9.13 -1.74
CA TYR A 33 2.21 -8.22 -1.76
C TYR A 33 2.46 -7.61 -3.13
N ALA A 34 2.28 -8.36 -4.21
CA ALA A 34 2.43 -7.85 -5.58
C ALA A 34 1.37 -6.79 -5.90
N LEU A 35 0.09 -7.06 -5.59
CA LEU A 35 -0.99 -6.08 -5.80
C LEU A 35 -0.80 -4.83 -4.94
N SER A 36 -0.40 -5.00 -3.68
CA SER A 36 -0.06 -3.89 -2.81
C SER A 36 1.13 -3.08 -3.33
N GLY A 37 2.20 -3.73 -3.78
CA GLY A 37 3.36 -3.06 -4.34
C GLY A 37 3.03 -2.24 -5.58
N LEU A 38 2.23 -2.78 -6.50
CA LEU A 38 1.75 -2.04 -7.66
C LEU A 38 0.92 -0.82 -7.24
N ALA A 39 0.03 -0.97 -6.26
CA ALA A 39 -0.79 0.14 -5.76
C ALA A 39 0.06 1.24 -5.09
N VAL A 40 1.07 0.85 -4.30
CA VAL A 40 1.97 1.80 -3.62
C VAL A 40 2.86 2.54 -4.60
N ASN A 41 3.29 1.91 -5.70
CA ASN A 41 4.09 2.57 -6.74
C ASN A 41 3.35 3.72 -7.42
N HIS A 42 2.02 3.73 -7.39
CA HIS A 42 1.17 4.75 -7.99
C HIS A 42 0.47 5.65 -6.96
N ILE A 43 1.02 5.75 -5.75
CA ILE A 43 0.40 6.54 -4.66
C ILE A 43 0.34 8.05 -4.97
N SER A 44 1.22 8.55 -5.85
CA SER A 44 1.17 9.93 -6.35
C SER A 44 0.02 10.18 -7.33
N ASP A 45 -0.48 9.14 -7.99
CA ASP A 45 -1.52 9.25 -9.01
C ASP A 45 -2.92 9.07 -8.40
N TRP A 46 -3.02 8.28 -7.35
CA TRP A 46 -4.26 8.00 -6.64
C TRP A 46 -4.00 7.43 -5.24
N ASP A 47 -4.95 7.61 -4.30
CA ASP A 47 -4.83 7.00 -2.97
C ASP A 47 -5.35 5.54 -2.97
N PRO A 48 -4.46 4.53 -2.82
CA PRO A 48 -4.88 3.14 -2.77
C PRO A 48 -5.58 2.75 -1.45
N ASN A 49 -5.49 3.56 -0.40
CA ASN A 49 -6.04 3.27 0.91
C ASN A 49 -7.44 3.84 1.10
N PHE A 50 -7.70 5.01 0.45
CA PHE A 50 -8.96 5.74 0.60
C PHE A 50 -9.51 6.17 -0.76
N GLN A 51 -10.80 6.33 -0.81
CA GLN A 51 -11.53 6.96 -1.90
C GLN A 51 -12.20 8.21 -1.38
N SER A 52 -11.79 9.37 -1.88
CA SER A 52 -12.48 10.63 -1.59
C SER A 52 -13.85 10.63 -2.26
N TYR A 53 -14.82 11.19 -1.58
CA TYR A 53 -16.13 11.47 -2.14
C TYR A 53 -16.54 12.89 -1.76
N GLU A 54 -17.35 13.49 -2.61
CA GLU A 54 -18.01 14.77 -2.40
C GLU A 54 -19.47 14.58 -2.80
N ARG A 55 -20.37 14.99 -1.93
CA ARG A 55 -21.80 14.91 -2.15
C ARG A 55 -22.46 16.25 -1.78
N THR A 56 -23.05 16.91 -2.75
CA THR A 56 -23.83 18.12 -2.52
C THR A 56 -25.29 17.75 -2.26
N VAL A 57 -25.88 18.36 -1.24
CA VAL A 57 -27.27 18.19 -0.84
C VAL A 57 -27.87 19.58 -0.60
N GLU A 58 -29.04 19.83 -1.16
CA GLU A 58 -29.83 21.05 -0.89
C GLU A 58 -30.84 20.76 0.21
N LEU A 59 -30.72 21.42 1.33
CA LEU A 59 -31.65 21.27 2.46
C LEU A 59 -32.89 22.16 2.35
N GLY A 60 -32.90 23.10 1.39
CA GLY A 60 -34.04 23.98 1.08
C GLY A 60 -34.16 25.19 2.03
N GLY A 61 -33.70 26.33 1.54
CA GLY A 61 -33.80 27.62 2.21
C GLY A 61 -32.78 27.88 3.31
N PRO A 62 -32.77 29.09 3.88
CA PRO A 62 -31.86 29.49 4.94
C PRO A 62 -32.01 28.62 6.19
N LEU A 63 -30.88 28.38 6.85
CA LEU A 63 -30.82 27.66 8.13
C LEU A 63 -30.72 28.68 9.25
N GLU A 64 -31.69 28.66 10.16
CA GLU A 64 -31.80 29.61 11.27
C GLU A 64 -31.25 29.02 12.57
N GLY A 65 -30.69 29.89 13.42
CA GLY A 65 -30.15 29.53 14.73
C GLY A 65 -28.65 29.82 14.86
N ASP A 66 -28.09 29.43 16.00
CA ASP A 66 -26.66 29.45 16.25
C ASP A 66 -25.96 28.29 15.53
N ASP A 67 -24.64 28.28 15.56
CA ASP A 67 -23.82 27.28 14.84
C ASP A 67 -24.11 25.86 15.29
N GLU A 68 -24.39 25.65 16.58
CA GLU A 68 -24.71 24.33 17.14
C GLU A 68 -26.11 23.86 16.68
N ALA A 69 -27.09 24.76 16.63
CA ALA A 69 -28.45 24.46 16.15
C ALA A 69 -28.44 24.11 14.66
N ILE A 70 -27.69 24.88 13.86
CA ILE A 70 -27.48 24.58 12.43
C ILE A 70 -26.81 23.23 12.25
N ALA A 71 -25.73 22.96 13.00
CA ALA A 71 -25.03 21.67 12.95
C ALA A 71 -25.97 20.49 13.26
N LYS A 72 -26.76 20.59 14.33
CA LYS A 72 -27.75 19.59 14.72
C LYS A 72 -28.83 19.36 13.64
N THR A 73 -29.30 20.44 13.04
CA THR A 73 -30.31 20.39 11.96
C THR A 73 -29.74 19.69 10.72
N VAL A 74 -28.52 20.05 10.32
CA VAL A 74 -27.82 19.45 9.16
C VAL A 74 -27.60 17.98 9.38
N LEU A 75 -27.02 17.58 10.52
CA LEU A 75 -26.77 16.18 10.84
C LEU A 75 -28.07 15.35 10.88
N GLY A 76 -29.11 15.89 11.48
CA GLY A 76 -30.41 15.23 11.53
C GLY A 76 -31.05 15.04 10.15
N ARG A 77 -30.97 16.02 9.25
CA ARG A 77 -31.50 15.91 7.87
C ARG A 77 -30.68 14.98 6.99
N LEU A 78 -29.36 14.89 7.22
CA LEU A 78 -28.47 13.96 6.52
C LEU A 78 -28.47 12.56 7.14
N ALA A 79 -29.18 12.33 8.25
CA ALA A 79 -29.19 11.08 9.02
C ALA A 79 -27.77 10.62 9.41
N ILE A 80 -26.94 11.57 9.85
CA ILE A 80 -25.56 11.32 10.27
C ILE A 80 -25.53 11.24 11.79
N ASP A 81 -25.20 10.06 12.33
CA ASP A 81 -25.05 9.80 13.77
C ASP A 81 -23.56 9.78 14.17
N GLU A 82 -22.79 10.75 13.65
CA GLU A 82 -21.37 10.93 14.00
C GLU A 82 -21.23 12.16 14.90
N LYS A 83 -20.32 12.06 15.90
CA LYS A 83 -20.03 13.20 16.77
C LYS A 83 -19.23 14.27 16.03
N VAL A 84 -19.70 15.50 16.05
CA VAL A 84 -18.93 16.65 15.58
C VAL A 84 -17.76 16.88 16.53
N ARG A 85 -16.57 17.02 15.98
CA ARG A 85 -15.35 17.33 16.70
C ARG A 85 -15.17 18.83 16.89
N ASP A 86 -15.49 19.57 15.83
CA ASP A 86 -15.33 21.01 15.80
C ASP A 86 -16.34 21.63 14.85
N VAL A 87 -16.76 22.88 15.16
CA VAL A 87 -17.65 23.69 14.35
C VAL A 87 -16.95 25.02 14.12
N ASP A 88 -16.56 25.26 12.87
CA ASP A 88 -15.81 26.48 12.50
C ASP A 88 -16.61 27.32 11.51
N ARG A 89 -16.92 28.54 11.92
CA ARG A 89 -17.57 29.55 11.07
C ARG A 89 -16.54 30.44 10.41
N THR A 90 -16.21 30.12 9.17
CA THR A 90 -15.25 30.88 8.36
C THR A 90 -15.88 32.20 7.83
N SER A 91 -17.20 32.22 7.58
CA SER A 91 -17.93 33.39 7.10
C SER A 91 -19.45 33.24 7.32
N ASP A 92 -20.22 34.28 7.02
CA ASP A 92 -21.70 34.23 7.06
C ASP A 92 -22.30 33.22 6.08
N GLU A 93 -21.51 32.80 5.06
CA GLU A 93 -21.93 31.87 4.02
C GLU A 93 -21.26 30.50 4.15
N ARG A 94 -20.38 30.34 5.15
CA ARG A 94 -19.63 29.09 5.32
C ARG A 94 -19.46 28.69 6.78
N LEU A 95 -20.09 27.57 7.12
CA LEU A 95 -19.95 26.87 8.39
C LEU A 95 -19.40 25.47 8.12
N ASP A 96 -18.26 25.15 8.68
CA ASP A 96 -17.57 23.86 8.49
C ASP A 96 -17.78 22.99 9.73
N LEU A 97 -18.43 21.83 9.54
CA LEU A 97 -18.61 20.82 10.58
C LEU A 97 -17.55 19.74 10.39
N VAL A 98 -16.60 19.69 11.30
CA VAL A 98 -15.51 18.70 11.25
C VAL A 98 -15.88 17.45 12.04
N LEU A 99 -15.98 16.31 11.36
CA LEU A 99 -16.23 15.00 11.93
C LEU A 99 -14.94 14.14 11.85
N ASP A 100 -15.02 12.89 12.25
CA ASP A 100 -13.83 12.00 12.34
C ASP A 100 -13.18 11.70 10.96
N LYS A 101 -14.01 11.53 9.94
CA LYS A 101 -13.57 11.09 8.60
C LYS A 101 -14.16 11.89 7.46
N ARG A 102 -14.88 12.97 7.78
CA ARG A 102 -15.52 13.86 6.83
C ARG A 102 -15.58 15.28 7.36
N THR A 103 -15.71 16.22 6.45
CA THR A 103 -16.05 17.61 6.73
C THR A 103 -17.33 17.94 5.98
N ILE A 104 -18.25 18.60 6.65
CA ILE A 104 -19.50 19.02 6.05
C ILE A 104 -19.46 20.55 5.96
N HIS A 105 -19.40 21.05 4.73
CA HIS A 105 -19.45 22.47 4.45
C HIS A 105 -20.91 22.88 4.26
N VAL A 106 -21.36 23.79 5.08
CA VAL A 106 -22.73 24.27 5.10
C VAL A 106 -22.76 25.73 4.68
N ASN A 107 -23.62 26.07 3.74
CA ASN A 107 -23.97 27.46 3.47
C ASN A 107 -25.30 27.81 4.21
N PRO A 108 -25.25 28.55 5.34
CA PRO A 108 -26.43 28.82 6.12
C PRO A 108 -27.48 29.67 5.39
N LYS A 109 -27.08 30.52 4.43
CA LYS A 109 -28.00 31.39 3.69
C LYS A 109 -28.81 30.66 2.63
N THR A 110 -28.20 29.68 1.97
CA THR A 110 -28.85 28.93 0.88
C THR A 110 -29.40 27.58 1.33
N GLY A 111 -28.88 27.01 2.41
CA GLY A 111 -29.15 25.64 2.84
C GLY A 111 -28.44 24.57 1.99
N GLN A 112 -27.45 24.98 1.19
CA GLN A 112 -26.59 24.07 0.47
C GLN A 112 -25.58 23.42 1.42
N VAL A 113 -25.41 22.12 1.31
CA VAL A 113 -24.48 21.33 2.13
C VAL A 113 -23.61 20.47 1.23
N VAL A 114 -22.30 20.53 1.41
CA VAL A 114 -21.33 19.68 0.74
C VAL A 114 -20.70 18.75 1.76
N ASP A 115 -21.00 17.45 1.67
CA ASP A 115 -20.41 16.39 2.50
C ASP A 115 -19.18 15.83 1.78
N GLU A 116 -18.01 16.20 2.26
CA GLU A 116 -16.72 15.74 1.75
C GLU A 116 -16.05 14.80 2.73
N GLY A 117 -15.61 13.66 2.25
CA GLY A 117 -14.97 12.66 3.12
C GLY A 117 -14.19 11.60 2.40
N GLN A 118 -13.71 10.64 3.18
CA GLN A 118 -12.93 9.53 2.68
C GLN A 118 -13.51 8.19 3.12
N ARG A 119 -13.66 7.28 2.17
CA ARG A 119 -14.07 5.88 2.41
C ARG A 119 -12.88 4.95 2.27
N PRO A 120 -12.61 4.06 3.24
CA PRO A 120 -11.49 3.13 3.13
C PRO A 120 -11.73 2.09 2.03
N ARG A 121 -10.71 1.84 1.20
CA ARG A 121 -10.65 0.73 0.26
C ARG A 121 -10.20 -0.53 1.01
N LEU A 122 -11.13 -1.27 1.61
CA LEU A 122 -10.84 -2.31 2.61
C LEU A 122 -9.73 -3.29 2.20
N LEU A 123 -9.80 -3.87 1.00
CA LEU A 123 -8.83 -4.88 0.55
C LEU A 123 -7.44 -4.28 0.30
N LEU A 124 -7.35 -3.18 -0.46
CA LEU A 124 -6.07 -2.54 -0.77
C LEU A 124 -5.44 -1.93 0.48
N ARG A 125 -6.24 -1.28 1.33
CA ARG A 125 -5.76 -0.73 2.59
C ARG A 125 -5.21 -1.82 3.52
N ALA A 126 -5.89 -2.98 3.62
CA ALA A 126 -5.41 -4.10 4.41
C ALA A 126 -4.11 -4.69 3.82
N ALA A 127 -4.05 -4.88 2.50
CA ALA A 127 -2.85 -5.35 1.82
C ALA A 127 -1.65 -4.41 2.02
N ASN A 128 -1.86 -3.10 1.88
CA ASN A 128 -0.83 -2.09 2.12
C ASN A 128 -0.39 -2.04 3.59
N TRP A 129 -1.33 -2.20 4.53
CA TRP A 129 -1.04 -2.24 5.96
C TRP A 129 -0.16 -3.42 6.33
N LEU A 130 -0.41 -4.61 5.75
CA LEU A 130 0.40 -5.80 5.90
C LEU A 130 1.78 -5.63 5.22
N HIS A 131 1.80 -5.19 3.97
CA HIS A 131 3.03 -5.01 3.18
C HIS A 131 4.00 -4.04 3.85
N LEU A 132 3.50 -2.90 4.34
CA LEU A 132 4.31 -1.87 4.99
C LEU A 132 4.62 -2.20 6.47
N ASN A 133 4.30 -3.41 6.92
CA ASN A 133 4.53 -3.89 8.28
C ASN A 133 3.99 -2.93 9.37
N ARG A 134 2.86 -2.26 9.10
CA ARG A 134 2.24 -1.32 10.05
C ARG A 134 1.64 -2.03 11.27
N GLY A 135 1.34 -3.33 11.16
CA GLY A 135 0.87 -4.19 12.24
C GLY A 135 1.91 -4.54 13.29
N LYS A 136 3.20 -4.49 12.92
CA LYS A 136 4.35 -4.84 13.78
C LYS A 136 4.16 -6.13 14.60
N LYS A 137 5.03 -6.38 15.58
CA LYS A 137 4.96 -7.55 16.50
C LYS A 137 4.87 -8.88 15.74
N SER A 138 3.81 -9.64 15.94
CA SER A 138 3.63 -10.99 15.37
C SER A 138 3.63 -11.01 13.85
N TRP A 139 3.13 -9.95 13.20
CA TRP A 139 3.14 -9.85 11.74
C TRP A 139 4.55 -9.77 11.17
N THR A 140 5.48 -9.11 11.85
CA THR A 140 6.89 -9.02 11.43
C THR A 140 7.50 -10.42 11.23
N TYR A 141 7.28 -11.34 12.16
CA TYR A 141 7.79 -12.72 12.04
C TYR A 141 7.20 -13.46 10.83
N ILE A 142 5.92 -13.24 10.53
CA ILE A 142 5.25 -13.83 9.35
C ILE A 142 5.86 -13.26 8.07
N ALA A 143 6.06 -11.94 8.02
CA ALA A 143 6.65 -11.26 6.88
C ALA A 143 8.11 -11.69 6.65
N ASP A 144 8.90 -11.86 7.72
CA ASP A 144 10.28 -12.35 7.65
C ASP A 144 10.34 -13.81 7.17
N ALA A 145 9.48 -14.67 7.69
CA ALA A 145 9.37 -16.06 7.24
C ALA A 145 8.97 -16.15 5.75
N TYR A 146 8.04 -15.29 5.32
CA TYR A 146 7.67 -15.17 3.91
C TYR A 146 8.84 -14.67 3.05
N GLY A 147 9.56 -13.64 3.51
CA GLY A 147 10.77 -13.15 2.82
C GLY A 147 11.83 -14.24 2.66
N ALA A 148 12.07 -15.03 3.73
CA ALA A 148 12.97 -16.17 3.68
C ALA A 148 12.49 -17.27 2.71
N ALA A 149 11.17 -17.53 2.67
CA ALA A 149 10.58 -18.47 1.73
C ALA A 149 10.76 -18.00 0.27
N LEU A 150 10.56 -16.72 -0.02
CA LEU A 150 10.80 -16.16 -1.36
C LEU A 150 12.28 -16.28 -1.77
N LEU A 151 13.20 -15.99 -0.84
CA LEU A 151 14.64 -16.16 -1.10
C LEU A 151 14.98 -17.62 -1.39
N PHE A 152 14.43 -18.54 -0.59
CA PHE A 152 14.58 -19.98 -0.85
C PHE A 152 14.02 -20.37 -2.23
N LEU A 153 12.83 -19.90 -2.59
CA LEU A 153 12.21 -20.17 -3.90
C LEU A 153 13.06 -19.61 -5.03
N ALA A 154 13.57 -18.40 -4.92
CA ALA A 154 14.44 -17.79 -5.93
C ALA A 154 15.72 -18.60 -6.11
N LEU A 155 16.42 -18.93 -5.02
CA LEU A 155 17.68 -19.69 -5.05
C LEU A 155 17.45 -21.12 -5.54
N SER A 156 16.48 -21.84 -4.97
CA SER A 156 16.21 -23.24 -5.34
C SER A 156 15.79 -23.39 -6.79
N GLY A 157 15.01 -22.44 -7.32
CA GLY A 157 14.58 -22.38 -8.71
C GLY A 157 15.76 -22.40 -9.70
N MET A 158 16.85 -21.72 -9.37
CA MET A 158 18.05 -21.68 -10.21
C MET A 158 18.72 -23.04 -10.38
N PHE A 159 18.63 -23.92 -9.38
CA PHE A 159 19.30 -25.23 -9.39
C PHE A 159 18.41 -26.37 -9.91
N MET A 160 17.14 -26.14 -10.16
CA MET A 160 16.21 -27.18 -10.62
C MET A 160 16.48 -27.65 -12.04
N ILE A 161 16.93 -26.75 -12.92
CA ILE A 161 17.18 -27.06 -14.35
C ILE A 161 18.67 -27.35 -14.58
N PRO A 162 19.03 -28.55 -15.02
CA PRO A 162 20.42 -28.89 -15.28
C PRO A 162 20.93 -28.41 -16.65
N GLY A 163 22.25 -28.28 -16.77
CA GLY A 163 22.95 -28.05 -18.04
C GLY A 163 22.79 -26.61 -18.58
N ARG A 164 23.01 -26.48 -19.88
CA ARG A 164 23.08 -25.17 -20.59
C ARG A 164 21.78 -24.35 -20.54
N ARG A 165 20.63 -24.95 -20.26
CA ARG A 165 19.35 -24.27 -20.07
C ARG A 165 19.18 -23.74 -18.65
N GLY A 166 19.94 -24.25 -17.67
CA GLY A 166 19.92 -23.80 -16.27
C GLY A 166 20.94 -22.70 -15.97
N LEU A 167 21.38 -22.65 -14.72
CA LEU A 167 22.27 -21.61 -14.17
C LEU A 167 23.62 -21.50 -14.90
N VAL A 168 24.17 -22.60 -15.45
CA VAL A 168 25.48 -22.63 -16.17
C VAL A 168 25.40 -22.04 -17.60
N GLY A 169 24.24 -21.63 -18.06
CA GLY A 169 24.03 -21.08 -19.40
C GLY A 169 23.01 -19.93 -19.41
N ARG A 170 21.89 -20.14 -20.11
CA ARG A 170 20.85 -19.13 -20.26
C ARG A 170 20.36 -18.57 -18.92
N GLY A 171 20.28 -19.40 -17.88
CA GLY A 171 19.86 -18.97 -16.54
C GLY A 171 20.81 -17.94 -15.94
N ALA A 172 22.14 -18.13 -16.08
CA ALA A 172 23.12 -17.15 -15.59
C ALA A 172 22.95 -15.77 -16.23
N VAL A 173 22.72 -15.74 -17.56
CA VAL A 173 22.52 -14.47 -18.29
C VAL A 173 21.26 -13.75 -17.80
N LEU A 174 20.16 -14.48 -17.62
CA LEU A 174 18.89 -13.89 -17.17
C LEU A 174 18.99 -13.39 -15.72
N VAL A 175 19.67 -14.12 -14.83
CA VAL A 175 19.92 -13.68 -13.45
C VAL A 175 20.80 -12.42 -13.45
N ALA A 176 21.88 -12.41 -14.23
CA ALA A 176 22.76 -11.24 -14.35
C ALA A 176 22.01 -10.01 -14.87
N LEU A 177 21.14 -10.17 -15.86
CA LEU A 177 20.28 -9.09 -16.36
C LEU A 177 19.32 -8.59 -15.27
N GLY A 178 18.69 -9.51 -14.51
CA GLY A 178 17.79 -9.13 -13.41
C GLY A 178 18.50 -8.32 -12.31
N ILE A 179 19.76 -8.65 -12.01
CA ILE A 179 20.59 -7.91 -11.06
C ILE A 179 21.05 -6.57 -11.66
N ALA A 180 21.40 -6.55 -12.93
CA ALA A 180 21.91 -5.35 -13.60
C ALA A 180 20.87 -4.22 -13.65
N ILE A 181 19.58 -4.55 -13.82
CA ILE A 181 18.51 -3.53 -13.91
C ILE A 181 18.52 -2.56 -12.73
N PRO A 182 18.36 -3.01 -11.46
CA PRO A 182 18.36 -2.08 -10.33
C PRO A 182 19.71 -1.39 -10.12
N VAL A 183 20.84 -2.07 -10.38
CA VAL A 183 22.19 -1.48 -10.24
C VAL A 183 22.38 -0.34 -11.23
N VAL A 184 22.08 -0.55 -12.51
CA VAL A 184 22.18 0.47 -13.54
C VAL A 184 21.23 1.63 -13.25
N TYR A 185 20.00 1.32 -12.84
CA TYR A 185 19.03 2.36 -12.49
C TYR A 185 19.50 3.24 -11.34
N VAL A 186 20.02 2.66 -10.24
CA VAL A 186 20.55 3.43 -9.11
C VAL A 186 21.74 4.31 -9.51
N GLN A 187 22.64 3.79 -10.35
CA GLN A 187 23.77 4.57 -10.85
C GLN A 187 23.31 5.72 -11.75
N ALA A 188 22.39 5.46 -12.68
CA ALA A 188 21.89 6.48 -13.60
C ALA A 188 21.06 7.56 -12.91
N SER A 189 20.26 7.20 -11.89
CA SER A 189 19.42 8.14 -11.12
C SER A 189 20.20 8.94 -10.08
N GLY A 190 21.46 8.58 -9.80
CA GLY A 190 22.31 9.19 -8.78
C GLY A 190 22.00 8.72 -7.35
N GLY A 191 21.20 7.66 -7.20
CA GLY A 191 20.94 7.00 -5.93
C GLY A 191 20.14 7.84 -4.92
N PRO A 192 20.02 7.33 -3.68
CA PRO A 192 19.22 7.97 -2.62
C PRO A 192 19.78 9.32 -2.16
N GLU A 193 21.09 9.57 -2.35
CA GLU A 193 21.74 10.81 -1.92
C GLU A 193 21.29 12.03 -2.74
N ARG A 194 21.09 11.89 -4.06
CA ARG A 194 20.56 12.97 -4.91
C ARG A 194 19.08 13.26 -4.64
N ALA A 195 18.31 12.25 -4.27
CA ALA A 195 16.91 12.43 -3.91
C ALA A 195 16.73 13.25 -2.62
N SER A 196 17.65 13.10 -1.63
CA SER A 196 17.62 13.85 -0.38
C SER A 196 18.13 15.29 -0.52
N GLY A 197 19.00 15.57 -1.49
CA GLY A 197 19.56 16.90 -1.75
C GLY A 197 18.58 17.92 -2.34
N LYS A 198 17.47 17.45 -2.97
CA LYS A 198 16.41 18.33 -3.50
C LYS A 198 15.42 18.84 -2.44
N ALA A 199 15.46 18.32 -1.22
CA ALA A 199 14.50 18.63 -0.16
C ALA A 199 15.02 19.60 0.92
N ARG A 200 16.20 20.22 0.75
CA ARG A 200 16.65 21.28 1.66
C ARG A 200 16.28 22.65 1.08
N PRO A 201 15.28 23.36 1.65
CA PRO A 201 15.19 24.80 1.44
C PRO A 201 16.42 25.45 2.10
N SER A 202 17.09 26.33 1.36
CA SER A 202 18.18 27.15 1.90
C SER A 202 17.67 27.94 3.11
N PRO A 203 18.41 28.00 4.25
CA PRO A 203 18.07 28.93 5.29
C PRO A 203 18.25 30.34 4.73
N SER A 204 17.12 31.05 4.55
CA SER A 204 17.16 32.47 4.24
C SER A 204 17.91 33.20 5.36
N SER A 205 19.03 33.74 4.99
CA SER A 205 19.76 34.75 5.77
C SER A 205 18.83 35.91 6.13
N ARG A 206 18.51 36.05 7.41
CA ARG A 206 18.37 37.36 8.08
C ARG A 206 18.43 37.16 9.58
#